data_d6cf3f7c027a3f99b71d5a440291ff6d
#
_entry.id   d6cf3f7c027a3f99b71d5a440291ff6d
#
_cell.length_a   1.000
_cell.length_b   1.000
_cell.length_c   1.000
_cell.angle_alpha   90.00
_cell.angle_beta   90.00
_cell.angle_gamma   90.00
#
_symmetry.space_group_name_H-M   'P 1'
#
loop_
_entity.id
_entity.type
_entity.pdbx_description
1 polymer ?
#
loop_
_entity_poly.entity_id
_entity_poly.type
_entity_poly.pdbx_seq_one_letter_code
_entity_poly.pdbx_strand_id
1 'polypeptide(L)'
;RCCGVKDEHLHFLNLPFYQTGRVKKSPISSADINITLDLLREIQPHQVYAAGDLSDPHGTHRTCLSAILQACKQCEQDAWYESCAIWLYRGAWQEWPPHQIEMAVPLSPTEVARKRAAIFKHESQKDRALFPGSDVREFWQRAEQRNADTARRYDEIGLAEYAAIEGFVRWDGQSGIEL
;
A
#
# COMPACT_ATOMS: atom_id res chain seq x y z
N ARG A 1 -13.04 -10.40 -5.49
CA ARG A 1 -13.47 -11.76 -5.07
C ARG A 1 -12.30 -12.65 -4.65
N CYS A 2 -11.11 -12.51 -5.23
CA CYS A 2 -9.94 -13.31 -4.82
C CYS A 2 -9.56 -13.07 -3.35
N CYS A 3 -9.69 -11.83 -2.87
CA CYS A 3 -9.40 -11.41 -1.50
C CYS A 3 -10.61 -11.45 -0.57
N GLY A 4 -11.76 -11.98 -1.01
CA GLY A 4 -12.98 -12.06 -0.20
C GLY A 4 -13.75 -10.74 -0.06
N VAL A 5 -13.31 -9.66 -0.72
CA VAL A 5 -14.03 -8.38 -0.73
C VAL A 5 -15.24 -8.47 -1.65
N LYS A 6 -16.41 -8.04 -1.16
CA LYS A 6 -17.64 -8.00 -1.95
C LYS A 6 -17.62 -6.81 -2.92
N ASP A 7 -18.32 -6.95 -4.04
CA ASP A 7 -18.34 -5.91 -5.10
C ASP A 7 -18.92 -4.57 -4.58
N GLU A 8 -19.85 -4.59 -3.64
CA GLU A 8 -20.44 -3.41 -2.98
C GLU A 8 -19.46 -2.58 -2.13
N HIS A 9 -18.31 -3.19 -1.78
CA HIS A 9 -17.24 -2.52 -1.01
C HIS A 9 -16.04 -2.14 -1.89
N LEU A 10 -16.22 -2.13 -3.22
CA LEU A 10 -15.18 -1.72 -4.17
C LEU A 10 -15.49 -0.30 -4.68
N HIS A 11 -14.69 0.67 -4.25
CA HIS A 11 -14.85 2.06 -4.62
C HIS A 11 -13.76 2.47 -5.62
N PHE A 12 -14.15 2.84 -6.84
CA PHE A 12 -13.25 3.34 -7.88
C PHE A 12 -13.38 4.86 -7.94
N LEU A 13 -12.49 5.58 -7.27
CA LEU A 13 -12.64 7.01 -7.03
C LEU A 13 -12.42 7.88 -8.27
N ASN A 14 -11.73 7.38 -9.29
CA ASN A 14 -11.42 8.11 -10.53
C ASN A 14 -10.86 9.52 -10.26
N LEU A 15 -9.87 9.60 -9.35
CA LEU A 15 -9.30 10.86 -8.91
C LEU A 15 -8.81 11.72 -10.11
N PRO A 16 -9.16 13.02 -10.18
CA PRO A 16 -8.85 13.90 -11.30
C PRO A 16 -7.37 14.02 -11.68
N PHE A 17 -6.46 13.89 -10.72
CA PHE A 17 -5.02 13.94 -10.99
C PHE A 17 -4.56 12.82 -11.92
N TYR A 18 -5.25 11.66 -11.91
CA TYR A 18 -4.88 10.50 -12.69
C TYR A 18 -5.49 10.54 -14.07
N GLN A 19 -4.67 10.81 -15.08
CA GLN A 19 -5.08 10.78 -16.49
C GLN A 19 -4.49 9.52 -17.16
N THR A 20 -5.39 8.65 -17.61
CA THR A 20 -5.01 7.42 -18.32
C THR A 20 -4.18 7.75 -19.56
N GLY A 21 -3.11 6.98 -19.80
CA GLY A 21 -2.22 7.15 -20.95
C GLY A 21 -1.20 8.28 -20.83
N ARG A 22 -1.20 9.06 -19.76
CA ARG A 22 -0.19 10.08 -19.50
C ARG A 22 0.84 9.60 -18.48
N VAL A 23 2.12 9.67 -18.81
CA VAL A 23 3.22 9.36 -17.89
C VAL A 23 3.29 10.43 -16.80
N LYS A 24 3.26 11.72 -17.16
CA LYS A 24 3.24 12.81 -16.20
C LYS A 24 1.81 13.06 -15.73
N LYS A 25 1.57 12.86 -14.44
CA LYS A 25 0.28 13.11 -13.79
C LYS A 25 0.10 14.59 -13.49
N SER A 26 -1.15 15.02 -13.39
CA SER A 26 -1.48 16.37 -12.92
C SER A 26 -1.12 16.49 -11.43
N PRO A 27 -0.82 17.70 -10.94
CA PRO A 27 -0.72 17.94 -9.52
C PRO A 27 -2.02 17.59 -8.80
N ILE A 28 -1.91 17.10 -7.57
CA ILE A 28 -3.08 16.87 -6.71
C ILE A 28 -3.83 18.19 -6.48
N SER A 29 -5.14 18.12 -6.44
CA SER A 29 -6.04 19.25 -6.26
C SER A 29 -6.99 19.02 -5.06
N SER A 30 -7.71 20.06 -4.66
CA SER A 30 -8.75 19.94 -3.64
C SER A 30 -9.86 18.97 -4.05
N ALA A 31 -10.12 18.81 -5.35
CA ALA A 31 -11.11 17.85 -5.83
C ALA A 31 -10.70 16.40 -5.53
N ASP A 32 -9.42 16.05 -5.71
CA ASP A 32 -8.89 14.73 -5.38
C ASP A 32 -9.00 14.44 -3.88
N ILE A 33 -8.66 15.44 -3.07
CA ILE A 33 -8.71 15.34 -1.60
C ILE A 33 -10.16 15.19 -1.13
N ASN A 34 -11.08 15.99 -1.65
CA ASN A 34 -12.49 15.97 -1.24
C ASN A 34 -13.15 14.63 -1.58
N ILE A 35 -12.91 14.06 -2.77
CA ILE A 35 -13.43 12.73 -3.13
C ILE A 35 -12.97 11.67 -2.11
N THR A 36 -11.70 11.72 -1.71
CA THR A 36 -11.15 10.78 -0.72
C THR A 36 -11.72 11.05 0.68
N LEU A 37 -11.88 12.31 1.06
CA LEU A 37 -12.45 12.74 2.33
C LEU A 37 -13.91 12.30 2.48
N ASP A 38 -14.72 12.48 1.44
CA ASP A 38 -16.12 12.08 1.44
C ASP A 38 -16.26 10.57 1.65
N LEU A 39 -15.42 9.76 0.99
CA LEU A 39 -15.41 8.32 1.21
C LEU A 39 -14.98 7.94 2.63
N LEU A 40 -13.96 8.60 3.20
CA LEU A 40 -13.54 8.34 4.57
C LEU A 40 -14.64 8.66 5.57
N ARG A 41 -15.37 9.75 5.38
CA ARG A 41 -16.49 10.16 6.21
C ARG A 41 -17.72 9.26 6.08
N GLU A 42 -17.94 8.72 4.88
CA GLU A 42 -19.00 7.73 4.64
C GLU A 42 -18.69 6.40 5.35
N ILE A 43 -17.45 5.90 5.21
CA ILE A 43 -17.07 4.58 5.74
C ILE A 43 -16.75 4.63 7.25
N GLN A 44 -16.15 5.73 7.73
CA GLN A 44 -15.63 5.90 9.09
C GLN A 44 -14.75 4.70 9.54
N PRO A 45 -13.66 4.40 8.84
CA PRO A 45 -12.91 3.18 9.06
C PRO A 45 -12.13 3.23 10.38
N HIS A 46 -11.99 2.08 11.04
CA HIS A 46 -11.09 1.91 12.19
C HIS A 46 -9.63 1.79 11.76
N GLN A 47 -9.39 1.36 10.53
CA GLN A 47 -8.05 1.21 9.97
C GLN A 47 -8.03 1.60 8.50
N VAL A 48 -7.01 2.35 8.12
CA VAL A 48 -6.70 2.69 6.72
C VAL A 48 -5.36 2.08 6.38
N TYR A 49 -5.29 1.32 5.29
CA TYR A 49 -4.05 0.77 4.77
C TYR A 49 -3.69 1.48 3.47
N ALA A 50 -2.56 2.15 3.44
CA ALA A 50 -2.13 2.93 2.29
C ALA A 50 -0.73 2.52 1.81
N ALA A 51 -0.48 2.65 0.51
CA ALA A 51 0.84 2.41 -0.06
C ALA A 51 1.82 3.51 0.36
N GLY A 52 2.77 3.17 1.25
CA GLY A 52 3.81 4.06 1.75
C GLY A 52 5.12 3.99 0.94
N ASP A 53 5.10 3.43 -0.26
CA ASP A 53 6.27 3.33 -1.11
C ASP A 53 6.50 4.63 -1.88
N LEU A 54 7.43 5.45 -1.38
CA LEU A 54 7.81 6.72 -1.99
C LEU A 54 8.84 6.56 -3.12
N SER A 55 9.41 5.36 -3.29
CA SER A 55 10.35 5.03 -4.36
C SER A 55 9.68 4.67 -5.68
N ASP A 56 8.35 4.78 -5.75
CA ASP A 56 7.55 4.57 -6.96
C ASP A 56 8.06 5.45 -8.12
N PRO A 57 8.63 4.85 -9.17
CA PRO A 57 9.24 5.61 -10.27
C PRO A 57 8.23 6.47 -11.04
N HIS A 58 6.96 6.12 -10.99
CA HIS A 58 5.88 6.87 -11.66
C HIS A 58 5.27 7.98 -10.78
N GLY A 59 5.56 7.98 -9.50
CA GLY A 59 5.01 8.92 -8.54
C GLY A 59 3.50 8.76 -8.28
N THR A 60 2.83 7.78 -8.89
CA THR A 60 1.38 7.60 -8.73
C THR A 60 1.02 7.20 -7.30
N HIS A 61 1.75 6.24 -6.70
CA HIS A 61 1.52 5.81 -5.31
C HIS A 61 1.74 6.97 -4.34
N ARG A 62 2.80 7.76 -4.55
CA ARG A 62 3.11 8.95 -3.75
C ARG A 62 1.99 9.99 -3.81
N THR A 63 1.47 10.26 -5.01
CA THR A 63 0.36 11.20 -5.19
C THR A 63 -0.93 10.69 -4.55
N CYS A 64 -1.25 9.39 -4.70
CA CYS A 64 -2.38 8.77 -4.00
C CYS A 64 -2.22 8.85 -2.48
N LEU A 65 -1.03 8.54 -1.96
CA LEU A 65 -0.74 8.66 -0.53
C LEU A 65 -0.95 10.09 -0.04
N SER A 66 -0.46 11.08 -0.79
CA SER A 66 -0.66 12.50 -0.46
C SER A 66 -2.15 12.86 -0.36
N ALA A 67 -2.98 12.38 -1.30
CA ALA A 67 -4.43 12.59 -1.24
C ALA A 67 -5.06 11.99 0.02
N ILE A 68 -4.69 10.75 0.34
CA ILE A 68 -5.19 10.03 1.51
C ILE A 68 -4.80 10.76 2.80
N LEU A 69 -3.51 11.09 2.96
CA LEU A 69 -3.03 11.73 4.19
C LEU A 69 -3.59 13.15 4.40
N GLN A 70 -3.78 13.91 3.31
CA GLN A 70 -4.42 15.22 3.39
C GLN A 70 -5.90 15.11 3.73
N ALA A 71 -6.61 14.11 3.21
CA ALA A 71 -7.99 13.81 3.59
C ALA A 71 -8.07 13.37 5.06
N CYS A 72 -7.17 12.49 5.51
CA CYS A 72 -7.08 12.06 6.90
C CYS A 72 -6.86 13.23 7.87
N LYS A 73 -5.97 14.17 7.53
CA LYS A 73 -5.77 15.40 8.33
C LYS A 73 -7.05 16.23 8.47
N GLN A 74 -7.90 16.26 7.44
CA GLN A 74 -9.18 16.96 7.54
C GLN A 74 -10.22 16.19 8.39
N CYS A 75 -10.02 14.90 8.62
CA CYS A 75 -10.84 14.10 9.51
C CYS A 75 -10.46 14.24 11.00
N GLU A 76 -9.35 14.90 11.35
CA GLU A 76 -8.88 15.01 12.75
C GLU A 76 -9.90 15.64 13.70
N GLN A 77 -10.88 16.39 13.18
CA GLN A 77 -11.97 16.98 13.96
C GLN A 77 -13.21 16.07 14.02
N ASP A 78 -13.23 14.98 13.28
CA ASP A 78 -14.35 14.06 13.24
C ASP A 78 -14.22 13.02 14.37
N ALA A 79 -15.26 12.83 15.19
CA ALA A 79 -15.20 11.99 16.40
C ALA A 79 -14.76 10.53 16.14
N TRP A 80 -15.13 9.96 14.98
CA TRP A 80 -14.74 8.60 14.61
C TRP A 80 -13.23 8.46 14.36
N TYR A 81 -12.57 9.55 13.96
CA TYR A 81 -11.16 9.51 13.55
C TYR A 81 -10.19 9.25 14.71
N GLU A 82 -10.57 9.60 15.95
CA GLU A 82 -9.76 9.31 17.14
C GLU A 82 -9.40 7.83 17.28
N SER A 83 -10.29 6.93 16.83
CA SER A 83 -10.07 5.49 16.84
C SER A 83 -9.44 4.92 15.57
N CYS A 84 -9.20 5.76 14.55
CA CYS A 84 -8.68 5.33 13.26
C CYS A 84 -7.15 5.20 13.27
N ALA A 85 -6.63 4.05 12.90
CA ALA A 85 -5.20 3.83 12.71
C ALA A 85 -4.84 3.81 11.22
N ILE A 86 -3.79 4.55 10.83
CA ILE A 86 -3.30 4.56 9.45
C ILE A 86 -2.02 3.76 9.37
N TRP A 87 -2.04 2.72 8.54
CA TRP A 87 -0.95 1.79 8.32
C TRP A 87 -0.38 1.93 6.92
N LEU A 88 0.92 2.12 6.82
CA LEU A 88 1.65 2.23 5.58
C LEU A 88 2.34 0.90 5.26
N TYR A 89 2.00 0.31 4.11
CA TYR A 89 2.71 -0.84 3.57
C TYR A 89 3.63 -0.42 2.43
N ARG A 90 4.61 -1.24 2.11
CA ARG A 90 5.46 -1.04 0.94
C ARG A 90 5.09 -1.96 -0.21
N GLY A 91 5.36 -1.50 -1.43
CA GLY A 91 5.12 -2.26 -2.66
C GLY A 91 6.22 -3.31 -2.94
N ALA A 92 6.35 -3.74 -4.19
CA ALA A 92 7.33 -4.75 -4.59
C ALA A 92 8.78 -4.25 -4.64
N TRP A 93 9.01 -2.95 -4.51
CA TRP A 93 10.33 -2.34 -4.71
C TRP A 93 11.20 -2.35 -3.46
N GLN A 94 10.62 -2.12 -2.31
CA GLN A 94 11.31 -2.01 -1.03
C GLN A 94 10.44 -2.56 0.10
N GLU A 95 11.08 -2.90 1.22
CA GLU A 95 10.40 -3.16 2.49
C GLU A 95 10.89 -2.16 3.54
N TRP A 96 10.11 -1.99 4.60
CA TRP A 96 10.53 -1.25 5.77
C TRP A 96 11.73 -1.92 6.43
N PRO A 97 12.72 -1.15 6.92
CA PRO A 97 13.74 -1.71 7.78
C PRO A 97 13.09 -2.38 9.00
N PRO A 98 13.57 -3.54 9.48
CA PRO A 98 12.93 -4.27 10.58
C PRO A 98 12.69 -3.43 11.84
N HIS A 99 13.60 -2.51 12.16
CA HIS A 99 13.48 -1.63 13.32
C HIS A 99 12.40 -0.54 13.18
N GLN A 100 11.83 -0.33 11.99
CA GLN A 100 10.73 0.58 11.74
C GLN A 100 9.37 -0.13 11.67
N ILE A 101 9.37 -1.46 11.51
CA ILE A 101 8.13 -2.23 11.41
C ILE A 101 7.45 -2.26 12.78
N GLU A 102 6.24 -1.68 12.86
CA GLU A 102 5.44 -1.65 14.08
C GLU A 102 4.38 -2.75 14.09
N MET A 103 3.97 -3.22 12.91
CA MET A 103 3.07 -4.37 12.76
C MET A 103 3.66 -5.32 11.72
N ALA A 104 4.01 -6.53 12.17
CA ALA A 104 4.51 -7.60 11.33
C ALA A 104 3.41 -8.67 11.19
N VAL A 105 2.94 -8.89 9.96
CA VAL A 105 1.89 -9.87 9.67
C VAL A 105 2.52 -11.11 9.05
N PRO A 106 2.58 -12.25 9.78
CA PRO A 106 3.10 -13.49 9.23
C PRO A 106 2.12 -14.08 8.21
N LEU A 107 2.67 -14.63 7.14
CA LEU A 107 1.92 -15.25 6.06
C LEU A 107 2.28 -16.73 5.96
N SER A 108 1.27 -17.58 5.93
CA SER A 108 1.41 -19.00 5.59
C SER A 108 1.69 -19.19 4.10
N PRO A 109 2.22 -20.36 3.67
CA PRO A 109 2.37 -20.67 2.24
C PRO A 109 1.07 -20.52 1.44
N THR A 110 -0.07 -20.85 2.04
CA THR A 110 -1.39 -20.69 1.42
C THR A 110 -1.75 -19.22 1.17
N GLU A 111 -1.42 -18.34 2.11
CA GLU A 111 -1.67 -16.89 1.99
C GLU A 111 -0.73 -16.25 0.96
N VAL A 112 0.53 -16.68 0.91
CA VAL A 112 1.47 -16.28 -0.16
C VAL A 112 0.94 -16.69 -1.53
N ALA A 113 0.45 -17.92 -1.69
CA ALA A 113 -0.16 -18.39 -2.93
C ALA A 113 -1.42 -17.59 -3.30
N ARG A 114 -2.26 -17.21 -2.31
CA ARG A 114 -3.43 -16.34 -2.52
C ARG A 114 -3.03 -14.94 -2.97
N LYS A 115 -1.99 -14.36 -2.36
CA LYS A 115 -1.42 -13.06 -2.77
C LYS A 115 -0.95 -13.10 -4.22
N ARG A 116 -0.22 -14.13 -4.61
CA ARG A 116 0.19 -14.37 -6.01
C ARG A 116 -1.02 -14.43 -6.95
N ALA A 117 -2.04 -15.23 -6.60
CA ALA A 117 -3.25 -15.34 -7.39
C ALA A 117 -3.99 -13.99 -7.54
N ALA A 118 -3.94 -13.13 -6.52
CA ALA A 118 -4.50 -11.78 -6.59
C ALA A 118 -3.71 -10.88 -7.55
N ILE A 119 -2.37 -10.93 -7.52
CA ILE A 119 -1.50 -10.20 -8.46
C ILE A 119 -1.79 -10.60 -9.90
N PHE A 120 -1.99 -11.90 -10.17
CA PHE A 120 -2.31 -12.40 -11.52
C PHE A 120 -3.69 -11.96 -12.05
N LYS A 121 -4.54 -11.35 -11.22
CA LYS A 121 -5.78 -10.69 -11.70
C LYS A 121 -5.51 -9.33 -12.36
N HIS A 122 -4.34 -8.76 -12.19
CA HIS A 122 -3.90 -7.54 -12.87
C HIS A 122 -3.30 -7.88 -14.24
N GLU A 123 -4.16 -8.23 -15.19
CA GLU A 123 -3.80 -8.76 -16.52
C GLU A 123 -2.77 -7.90 -17.29
N SER A 124 -2.82 -6.57 -17.13
CA SER A 124 -1.91 -5.65 -17.81
C SER A 124 -0.49 -5.58 -17.22
N GLN A 125 -0.26 -6.16 -16.03
CA GLN A 125 0.98 -5.96 -15.27
C GLN A 125 1.60 -7.25 -14.73
N LYS A 126 0.96 -8.39 -14.96
CA LYS A 126 1.36 -9.66 -14.33
C LYS A 126 2.68 -10.23 -14.86
N ASP A 127 2.98 -10.04 -16.15
CA ASP A 127 3.98 -10.82 -16.89
C ASP A 127 5.25 -10.02 -17.23
N ARG A 128 5.39 -8.76 -16.85
CA ARG A 128 6.55 -7.93 -17.21
C ARG A 128 7.05 -7.09 -16.05
N ALA A 129 8.38 -7.06 -15.89
CA ALA A 129 9.03 -5.95 -15.21
C ALA A 129 8.77 -4.68 -16.03
N LEU A 130 7.94 -3.77 -15.53
CA LEU A 130 7.54 -2.55 -16.24
C LEU A 130 8.69 -1.55 -16.40
N PHE A 131 9.86 -1.81 -15.78
CA PHE A 131 10.97 -0.88 -15.75
C PHE A 131 12.26 -1.51 -16.26
N PRO A 132 13.02 -0.79 -17.10
CA PRO A 132 14.34 -1.21 -17.50
C PRO A 132 15.27 -1.18 -16.27
N GLY A 133 15.76 -2.33 -15.89
CA GLY A 133 16.72 -2.51 -14.80
C GLY A 133 17.41 -3.86 -14.94
N SER A 134 18.43 -4.10 -14.14
CA SER A 134 19.16 -5.38 -14.12
C SER A 134 18.35 -6.52 -13.46
N ASP A 135 17.26 -6.20 -12.77
CA ASP A 135 16.42 -7.18 -12.11
C ASP A 135 15.38 -7.74 -13.08
N VAL A 136 15.61 -8.98 -13.53
CA VAL A 136 14.74 -9.69 -14.49
C VAL A 136 13.51 -10.34 -13.87
N ARG A 137 13.36 -10.26 -12.53
CA ARG A 137 12.21 -10.86 -11.85
C ARG A 137 10.92 -10.13 -12.21
N GLU A 138 9.85 -10.89 -12.37
CA GLU A 138 8.51 -10.37 -12.52
C GLU A 138 8.02 -9.68 -11.22
N PHE A 139 7.01 -8.84 -11.33
CA PHE A 139 6.47 -8.09 -10.20
C PHE A 139 6.08 -8.97 -9.02
N TRP A 140 5.39 -10.08 -9.27
CA TRP A 140 4.96 -11.00 -8.23
C TRP A 140 6.13 -11.70 -7.53
N GLN A 141 7.20 -12.03 -8.28
CA GLN A 141 8.41 -12.64 -7.72
C GLN A 141 9.11 -11.68 -6.75
N ARG A 142 9.17 -10.40 -7.11
CA ARG A 142 9.74 -9.35 -6.23
C ARG A 142 8.91 -9.20 -4.95
N ALA A 143 7.57 -9.17 -5.07
CA ALA A 143 6.68 -9.04 -3.93
C ALA A 143 6.81 -10.23 -2.96
N GLU A 144 6.88 -11.47 -3.48
CA GLU A 144 7.09 -12.67 -2.66
C GLU A 144 8.48 -12.69 -2.01
N GLN A 145 9.52 -12.41 -2.79
CA GLN A 145 10.89 -12.40 -2.29
C GLN A 145 11.05 -11.38 -1.16
N ARG A 146 10.47 -10.20 -1.32
CA ARG A 146 10.48 -9.16 -0.28
C ARG A 146 9.88 -9.67 1.03
N ASN A 147 8.71 -10.29 0.98
CA ASN A 147 8.06 -10.82 2.17
C ASN A 147 8.83 -12.00 2.79
N ALA A 148 9.43 -12.88 1.97
CA ALA A 148 10.29 -13.97 2.44
C ALA A 148 11.59 -13.44 3.07
N ASP A 149 12.21 -12.42 2.47
CA ASP A 149 13.41 -11.77 3.02
C ASP A 149 13.12 -11.09 4.36
N THR A 150 11.95 -10.49 4.53
CA THR A 150 11.51 -9.93 5.80
C THR A 150 11.38 -11.03 6.86
N ALA A 151 10.72 -12.14 6.54
CA ALA A 151 10.60 -13.28 7.45
C ALA A 151 11.98 -13.83 7.88
N ARG A 152 12.90 -14.00 6.92
CA ARG A 152 14.26 -14.47 7.22
C ARG A 152 15.00 -13.53 8.18
N ARG A 153 14.86 -12.21 8.04
CA ARG A 153 15.48 -11.25 8.97
C ARG A 153 14.93 -11.35 10.38
N TYR A 154 13.64 -11.64 10.52
CA TYR A 154 13.03 -11.89 11.82
C TYR A 154 13.50 -13.21 12.43
N ASP A 155 13.67 -14.27 11.62
CA ASP A 155 14.26 -15.54 12.06
C ASP A 155 15.72 -15.37 12.54
N GLU A 156 16.54 -14.62 11.80
CA GLU A 156 17.93 -14.30 12.16
C GLU A 156 18.07 -13.61 13.53
N ILE A 157 17.04 -12.90 13.99
CA ILE A 157 17.01 -12.25 15.33
C ILE A 157 16.26 -13.08 16.37
N GLY A 158 15.95 -14.34 16.08
CA GLY A 158 15.43 -15.31 17.02
C GLY A 158 13.91 -15.36 17.16
N LEU A 159 13.17 -14.80 16.22
CA LEU A 159 11.72 -14.99 16.15
C LEU A 159 11.37 -16.31 15.44
N ALA A 160 10.09 -16.70 15.52
CA ALA A 160 9.63 -17.93 14.89
C ALA A 160 9.80 -17.89 13.37
N GLU A 161 10.16 -19.02 12.76
CA GLU A 161 10.27 -19.19 11.33
C GLU A 161 8.90 -19.08 10.66
N TYR A 162 8.74 -18.12 9.75
CA TYR A 162 7.56 -17.93 8.93
C TYR A 162 7.91 -18.01 7.44
N ALA A 163 6.95 -18.45 6.62
CA ALA A 163 7.14 -18.49 5.16
C ALA A 163 7.35 -17.08 4.57
N ALA A 164 6.65 -16.11 5.09
CA ALA A 164 6.75 -14.71 4.69
C ALA A 164 6.20 -13.78 5.78
N ILE A 165 6.63 -12.52 5.80
CA ILE A 165 6.10 -11.47 6.68
C ILE A 165 5.85 -10.21 5.84
N GLU A 166 4.69 -9.58 6.02
CA GLU A 166 4.40 -8.24 5.51
C GLU A 166 4.51 -7.22 6.64
N GLY A 167 5.32 -6.18 6.41
CA GLY A 167 5.59 -5.13 7.39
C GLY A 167 4.76 -3.89 7.17
N PHE A 168 4.32 -3.27 8.28
CA PHE A 168 3.59 -2.02 8.27
C PHE A 168 4.17 -1.05 9.27
N VAL A 169 4.13 0.24 8.94
CA VAL A 169 4.51 1.35 9.81
C VAL A 169 3.27 2.19 10.04
N ARG A 170 3.05 2.62 11.27
CA ARG A 170 1.96 3.51 11.61
C ARG A 170 2.28 4.93 11.18
N TRP A 171 1.34 5.60 10.54
CA TRP A 171 1.45 7.02 10.32
C TRP A 171 0.87 7.79 11.52
N ASP A 172 1.68 8.66 12.12
CA ASP A 172 1.37 9.43 13.32
C ASP A 172 1.01 10.91 13.04
N GLY A 173 0.87 11.27 11.76
CA GLY A 173 0.59 12.65 11.35
C GLY A 173 1.83 13.55 11.32
N GLN A 174 2.95 13.13 11.91
CA GLN A 174 4.18 13.93 12.06
C GLN A 174 5.40 13.31 11.39
N SER A 175 5.41 11.98 11.19
CA SER A 175 6.52 11.32 10.53
C SER A 175 6.73 11.94 9.16
N GLY A 176 7.94 12.51 8.95
CA GLY A 176 8.34 13.29 7.80
C GLY A 176 8.38 12.48 6.49
N ILE A 177 7.22 11.99 6.10
CA ILE A 177 6.94 11.65 4.72
C ILE A 177 6.81 13.00 4.04
N GLU A 178 7.92 13.53 3.54
CA GLU A 178 7.90 14.68 2.66
C GLU A 178 7.00 14.32 1.46
N LEU A 179 5.82 14.91 1.46
CA LEU A 179 4.77 14.69 0.45
C LEU A 179 5.08 15.48 -0.82
#